data_6903bc033b63e99997d20bc36fa56d10
#
_entry.id   6903bc033b63e99997d20bc36fa56d10
#
_cell.length_a   1.000
_cell.length_b   1.000
_cell.length_c   1.000
_cell.angle_alpha   90.00
_cell.angle_beta   90.00
_cell.angle_gamma   90.00
#
_symmetry.space_group_name_H-M   'P 1'
#
loop_
_entity.id
_entity.type
_entity.pdbx_description
1 polymer ?
#
loop_
_entity_poly.entity_id
_entity_poly.type
_entity_poly.pdbx_seq_one_letter_code
_entity_poly.pdbx_strand_id
1 'polypeptide(L)' 'MKVKVYSTKTCPWCHKVKDFLNDKGIKFEDIDVGANPKAANEMVEKSGQMGVPVTDIDGTVIVGFDKEAIEKALAG' A
#
# COMPACT_ATOMS: atom_id res chain seq x y z
N MET A 1 -3.88 12.38 7.64
CA MET A 1 -4.13 11.01 7.15
C MET A 1 -2.80 10.30 6.92
N LYS A 2 -2.66 9.12 7.49
CA LYS A 2 -1.43 8.34 7.37
C LYS A 2 -1.60 7.27 6.30
N VAL A 3 -0.81 7.34 5.25
CA VAL A 3 -0.88 6.39 4.14
C VAL A 3 0.46 5.70 3.96
N LYS A 4 0.44 4.37 3.96
CA LYS A 4 1.64 3.54 3.75
C LYS A 4 1.40 2.60 2.58
N VAL A 5 2.39 2.44 1.73
CA VAL A 5 2.34 1.47 0.63
C VAL A 5 3.46 0.48 0.81
N TYR A 6 3.10 -0.78 1.04
CA TYR A 6 4.05 -1.89 1.13
C TYR A 6 4.25 -2.45 -0.27
N SER A 7 5.48 -2.42 -0.73
CA SER A 7 5.78 -2.76 -2.12
C SER A 7 7.13 -3.47 -2.26
N THR A 8 7.44 -3.89 -3.48
CA THR A 8 8.78 -4.37 -3.84
C THR A 8 9.23 -3.63 -5.09
N LYS A 9 10.54 -3.64 -5.35
CA LYS A 9 11.11 -2.92 -6.50
C LYS A 9 10.66 -3.45 -7.85
N THR A 10 10.27 -4.72 -7.91
CA THR A 10 9.95 -5.40 -9.16
C THR A 10 8.46 -5.62 -9.36
N CYS A 11 7.61 -4.94 -8.61
CA CYS A 11 6.17 -5.12 -8.68
C CYS A 11 5.51 -4.05 -9.56
N PRO A 12 5.02 -4.40 -10.75
CA PRO A 12 4.34 -3.42 -11.62
C PRO A 12 3.07 -2.84 -11.00
N TRP A 13 2.29 -3.66 -10.30
CA TRP A 13 1.07 -3.22 -9.63
C TRP A 13 1.34 -2.25 -8.50
N CYS A 14 2.49 -2.39 -7.84
CA CYS A 14 2.91 -1.44 -6.81
C CYS A 14 3.14 -0.06 -7.40
N HIS A 15 3.76 0.01 -8.57
CA HIS A 15 3.95 1.28 -9.29
C HIS A 15 2.61 1.92 -9.64
N LYS A 16 1.63 1.12 -10.05
CA LYS A 16 0.29 1.63 -10.37
C LYS A 16 -0.39 2.26 -9.16
N VAL A 17 -0.29 1.62 -8.00
CA VAL A 17 -0.83 2.18 -6.76
C VAL A 17 -0.16 3.49 -6.42
N LYS A 18 1.17 3.54 -6.49
CA LYS A 18 1.93 4.76 -6.19
C LYS A 18 1.57 5.89 -7.15
N ASP A 19 1.49 5.59 -8.44
CA ASP A 19 1.11 6.59 -9.44
C ASP A 19 -0.30 7.12 -9.18
N PHE A 20 -1.23 6.23 -8.84
CA PHE A 20 -2.60 6.60 -8.53
C PHE A 20 -2.66 7.56 -7.34
N LEU A 21 -1.91 7.28 -6.28
CA LEU A 21 -1.85 8.14 -5.11
C LEU A 21 -1.18 9.48 -5.43
N ASN A 22 -0.10 9.46 -6.22
CA ASN A 22 0.57 10.68 -6.66
C ASN A 22 -0.34 11.56 -7.51
N ASP A 23 -1.11 10.96 -8.41
CA ASP A 23 -2.06 11.70 -9.25
C ASP A 23 -3.13 12.40 -8.42
N LYS A 24 -3.50 11.81 -7.28
CA LYS A 24 -4.47 12.42 -6.36
C LYS A 24 -3.84 13.44 -5.41
N GLY A 25 -2.53 13.61 -5.46
CA GLY A 25 -1.82 14.51 -4.56
C GLY A 25 -1.71 13.98 -3.14
N ILE A 26 -1.82 12.68 -2.96
CA ILE A 26 -1.74 12.04 -1.64
C ILE A 26 -0.29 11.69 -1.32
N LYS A 27 0.19 12.14 -0.17
CA LYS A 27 1.51 11.78 0.33
C LYS A 27 1.42 10.42 1.02
N PHE A 28 2.38 9.55 0.73
CA PHE A 28 2.43 8.23 1.34
C PHE A 28 3.87 7.82 1.66
N GLU A 29 4.00 6.87 2.57
CA GLU A 29 5.28 6.27 2.90
C GLU A 29 5.45 5.03 2.02
N ASP A 30 6.53 5.00 1.24
CA ASP A 30 6.85 3.86 0.37
C ASP A 30 7.75 2.90 1.14
N ILE A 31 7.23 1.73 1.47
CA ILE A 31 7.94 0.73 2.27
C ILE A 31 8.32 -0.46 1.40
N ASP A 32 9.62 -0.68 1.21
CA ASP A 32 10.12 -1.81 0.44
C ASP A 32 10.23 -3.05 1.35
N VAL A 33 9.24 -3.94 1.24
CA VAL A 33 9.20 -5.15 2.05
C VAL A 33 10.24 -6.19 1.60
N GLY A 34 10.74 -6.06 0.38
CA GLY A 34 11.83 -6.90 -0.09
C GLY A 34 13.16 -6.61 0.61
N ALA A 35 13.35 -5.37 1.05
CA ALA A 35 14.56 -4.93 1.74
C ALA A 35 14.38 -4.86 3.26
N ASN A 36 13.15 -4.97 3.77
CA ASN A 36 12.84 -4.80 5.17
C ASN A 36 11.97 -5.94 5.70
N PRO A 37 12.58 -6.98 6.32
CA PRO A 37 11.81 -8.12 6.84
C PRO A 37 10.78 -7.75 7.91
N LYS A 38 11.06 -6.74 8.73
CA LYS A 38 10.10 -6.29 9.74
C LYS A 38 8.85 -5.72 9.11
N ALA A 39 9.02 -4.93 8.07
CA ALA A 39 7.90 -4.36 7.33
C ALA A 39 7.09 -5.45 6.63
N ALA A 40 7.77 -6.48 6.11
CA ALA A 40 7.10 -7.63 5.50
C ALA A 40 6.21 -8.35 6.52
N ASN A 41 6.71 -8.55 7.73
CA ASN A 41 5.93 -9.16 8.82
C ASN A 41 4.72 -8.32 9.20
N GLU A 42 4.90 -6.99 9.31
CA GLU A 42 3.79 -6.06 9.56
C GLU A 42 2.72 -6.17 8.49
N MET A 43 3.14 -6.20 7.24
CA MET A 43 2.22 -6.31 6.11
C MET A 43 1.40 -7.59 6.20
N VAL A 44 2.04 -8.72 6.49
CA VAL A 44 1.35 -10.01 6.64
C VAL A 44 0.37 -9.97 7.81
N GLU A 45 0.75 -9.39 8.94
CA GLU A 45 -0.13 -9.26 10.09
C GLU A 45 -1.37 -8.42 9.77
N LYS A 46 -1.20 -7.34 9.05
CA LYS A 46 -2.29 -6.42 8.70
C LYS A 46 -3.21 -6.97 7.62
N SER A 47 -2.64 -7.60 6.60
CA SER A 47 -3.38 -8.03 5.42
C SER A 47 -3.78 -9.51 5.42
N GLY A 48 -3.12 -10.31 6.23
CA GLY A 48 -3.35 -11.75 6.29
C GLY A 48 -2.77 -12.51 5.09
N GLN A 49 -1.88 -11.87 4.31
CA GLN A 49 -1.28 -12.50 3.14
C GLN A 49 0.06 -11.82 2.81
N MET A 50 0.87 -12.46 1.98
CA MET A 50 2.23 -12.00 1.66
C MET A 50 2.36 -11.19 0.36
N GLY A 51 1.32 -11.09 -0.43
CA GLY A 51 1.37 -10.42 -1.73
C GLY A 51 1.47 -8.91 -1.63
N VAL A 52 2.07 -8.28 -2.63
CA VAL A 52 2.16 -6.83 -2.77
C VAL A 52 1.41 -6.40 -4.03
N PRO A 53 0.93 -5.15 -4.11
CA PRO A 53 1.01 -4.09 -3.12
C PRO A 53 -0.02 -4.24 -2.00
N VAL A 54 0.31 -3.72 -0.84
CA VAL A 54 -0.65 -3.58 0.26
C VAL A 54 -0.62 -2.12 0.69
N THR A 55 -1.79 -1.49 0.76
CA THR A 55 -1.92 -0.08 1.13
C THR A 55 -2.63 0.01 2.47
N ASP A 56 -2.06 0.78 3.39
CA ASP A 56 -2.66 1.06 4.70
C ASP A 56 -2.99 2.55 4.76
N ILE A 57 -4.29 2.84 4.82
CA ILE A 57 -4.80 4.22 4.89
C ILE A 57 -5.51 4.38 6.23
N ASP A 58 -4.84 5.01 7.18
CA ASP A 58 -5.35 5.22 8.56
C ASP A 58 -5.91 3.93 9.20
N GLY A 59 -5.24 2.81 8.95
CA GLY A 59 -5.67 1.52 9.49
C GLY A 59 -6.55 0.70 8.56
N THR A 60 -7.02 1.27 7.47
CA THR A 60 -7.77 0.53 6.45
C THR A 60 -6.78 -0.12 5.49
N VAL A 61 -6.78 -1.44 5.46
CA VAL A 61 -5.82 -2.21 4.66
C VAL A 61 -6.46 -2.66 3.35
N ILE A 62 -5.80 -2.33 2.25
CA ILE A 62 -6.26 -2.68 0.90
C ILE A 62 -5.20 -3.54 0.24
N VAL A 63 -5.59 -4.72 -0.23
CA VAL A 63 -4.71 -5.67 -0.91
C VAL A 63 -4.86 -5.50 -2.42
N GLY A 64 -3.74 -5.36 -3.09
CA GLY A 64 -3.71 -5.20 -4.53
C GLY A 64 -4.07 -3.79 -4.99
N PHE A 65 -4.28 -3.63 -6.30
CA PHE A 65 -4.65 -2.34 -6.88
C PHE A 65 -6.17 -2.26 -7.03
N ASP A 66 -6.83 -1.89 -5.94
CA ASP A 66 -8.28 -1.71 -5.89
C ASP A 66 -8.61 -0.23 -5.76
N LYS A 67 -8.85 0.40 -6.90
CA LYS A 67 -9.12 1.85 -6.97
C LYS A 67 -10.31 2.26 -6.11
N GLU A 68 -11.39 1.50 -6.16
CA GLU A 68 -12.61 1.81 -5.39
C GLU A 68 -12.34 1.79 -3.90
N ALA A 69 -11.67 0.73 -3.43
CA ALA A 69 -11.36 0.61 -2.01
C ALA A 69 -10.42 1.71 -1.55
N ILE A 70 -9.42 2.06 -2.37
CA ILE A 70 -8.49 3.14 -2.06
C ILE A 70 -9.24 4.47 -1.98
N GLU A 71 -10.09 4.76 -2.95
CA GLU A 71 -10.89 6.00 -2.96
C GLU A 71 -11.80 6.10 -1.76
N LYS A 72 -12.47 5.02 -1.38
CA LYS A 72 -13.33 4.98 -0.20
C LYS A 72 -12.55 5.24 1.08
N ALA A 73 -11.37 4.63 1.21
CA ALA A 73 -10.52 4.82 2.37
C ALA A 73 -9.98 6.25 2.46
N LEU A 74 -9.67 6.87 1.33
CA LEU A 74 -9.21 8.27 1.27
C LEU A 74 -10.33 9.26 1.58
N ALA A 75 -11.54 8.91 1.26
CA ALA A 75 -12.71 9.78 1.52
C ALA A 75 -13.10 9.80 3.01
N GLY A 76 -12.56 8.93 3.77
CA GLY A 76 -12.81 8.88 5.18
C GLY A 76 -13.54 7.66 5.59
#